data_d19437b790a4a0164fd8cd2bb343f226
#
_entry.id   d19437b790a4a0164fd8cd2bb343f226
#
_cell.length_a   1.000
_cell.length_b   1.000
_cell.length_c   1.000
_cell.angle_alpha   90.00
_cell.angle_beta   90.00
_cell.angle_gamma   90.00
#
_symmetry.space_group_name_H-M   'P 1'
#
loop_
_entity.id
_entity.type
_entity.pdbx_description
1 polymer ?
#
loop_
_entity_poly.entity_id
_entity_poly.type
_entity_poly.pdbx_seq_one_letter_code
_entity_poly.pdbx_strand_id
1 'polypeptide(L)'
;TAESAALSNCVACIWLERMRAKTVIGMANIDVFTGRSSVFETETELMHAPTTYDELERFISAHAPSEVIIITDNFSQREVEDLLNFAGIATCARLVHRLESGNDAVQRAKKQVYQREIMARFFGPAMGSVGSGLMQFATHEFATQALTYLLNFVHEHNPHLVHRIAEPAFENCSDRMVLANHSL
;
A
#
# COMPACT_ATOMS: atom_id res chain seq x y z
N THR A 1 8.60 -14.23 24.52
CA THR A 1 9.88 -14.55 23.88
C THR A 1 10.34 -13.41 22.97
N ALA A 2 11.64 -13.30 22.77
CA ALA A 2 12.22 -12.26 21.91
C ALA A 2 11.67 -12.31 20.47
N GLU A 3 11.31 -13.48 19.98
CA GLU A 3 10.74 -13.68 18.64
C GLU A 3 9.34 -13.06 18.52
N SER A 4 8.48 -13.21 19.54
CA SER A 4 7.14 -12.60 19.50
C SER A 4 7.18 -11.08 19.60
N ALA A 5 8.18 -10.51 20.28
CA ALA A 5 8.36 -9.06 20.38
C ALA A 5 8.83 -8.43 19.06
N ALA A 6 9.42 -9.22 18.16
CA ALA A 6 9.89 -8.74 16.86
C ALA A 6 8.78 -8.71 15.79
N LEU A 7 7.59 -9.25 16.08
CA LEU A 7 6.49 -9.32 15.11
C LEU A 7 5.71 -8.03 15.06
N SER A 8 5.69 -7.43 13.89
CA SER A 8 4.85 -6.27 13.62
C SER A 8 3.38 -6.67 13.51
N ASN A 9 2.49 -5.77 13.92
CA ASN A 9 1.05 -5.91 13.71
C ASN A 9 0.59 -5.28 12.39
N CYS A 10 1.52 -5.00 11.50
CA CYS A 10 1.24 -4.33 10.24
C CYS A 10 0.98 -5.31 9.11
N VAL A 11 -0.02 -4.99 8.31
CA VAL A 11 -0.31 -5.64 7.04
C VAL A 11 -0.21 -4.59 5.94
N ALA A 12 0.51 -4.90 4.88
CA ALA A 12 0.69 -3.99 3.77
C ALA A 12 0.18 -4.58 2.46
N CYS A 13 -0.28 -3.71 1.57
CA CYS A 13 -0.61 -4.06 0.20
C CYS A 13 0.24 -3.20 -0.74
N ILE A 14 0.94 -3.85 -1.65
CA ILE A 14 1.80 -3.22 -2.64
C ILE A 14 1.22 -3.51 -4.03
N TRP A 15 0.83 -2.46 -4.73
CA TRP A 15 0.23 -2.54 -6.05
C TRP A 15 1.19 -1.99 -7.09
N LEU A 16 1.67 -2.86 -8.00
CA LEU A 16 2.59 -2.47 -9.05
C LEU A 16 1.88 -2.47 -10.40
N GLU A 17 1.94 -1.34 -11.07
CA GLU A 17 1.38 -1.17 -12.39
C GLU A 17 2.47 -0.74 -13.35
N ARG A 18 2.68 -1.53 -14.41
CA ARG A 18 3.65 -1.21 -15.45
C ARG A 18 2.98 -0.44 -16.57
N MET A 19 3.50 0.75 -16.81
CA MET A 19 3.07 1.62 -17.90
C MET A 19 4.16 1.69 -18.97
N ARG A 20 3.89 2.38 -20.10
CA ARG A 20 4.82 2.41 -21.25
C ARG A 20 6.24 2.83 -20.90
N ALA A 21 6.39 3.85 -20.06
CA ALA A 21 7.69 4.45 -19.76
C ALA A 21 8.03 4.40 -18.26
N LYS A 22 7.15 3.85 -17.43
CA LYS A 22 7.32 3.90 -15.98
C LYS A 22 6.60 2.75 -15.30
N THR A 23 6.99 2.47 -14.07
CA THR A 23 6.26 1.63 -13.15
C THR A 23 5.72 2.51 -12.02
N VAL A 24 4.43 2.39 -11.73
CA VAL A 24 3.81 3.08 -10.60
C VAL A 24 3.61 2.07 -9.49
N ILE A 25 3.93 2.46 -8.28
CA ILE A 25 3.81 1.60 -7.10
C ILE A 25 2.88 2.29 -6.11
N GLY A 26 1.72 1.70 -5.90
CA GLY A 26 0.80 2.10 -4.84
C GLY A 26 1.04 1.25 -3.60
N MET A 27 1.05 1.87 -2.43
CA MET A 27 1.36 1.21 -1.17
C MET A 27 0.34 1.60 -0.12
N ALA A 28 -0.10 0.62 0.64
CA ALA A 28 -0.97 0.84 1.79
C ALA A 28 -0.50 -0.03 2.94
N ASN A 29 -0.61 0.48 4.16
CA ASN A 29 -0.25 -0.25 5.37
C ASN A 29 -1.27 0.03 6.45
N ILE A 30 -1.66 -1.00 7.19
CA ILE A 30 -2.54 -0.89 8.35
C ILE A 30 -1.87 -1.57 9.53
N ASP A 31 -1.72 -0.84 10.63
CA ASP A 31 -1.37 -1.41 11.92
C ASP A 31 -2.69 -1.86 12.58
N VAL A 32 -2.93 -3.16 12.61
CA VAL A 32 -4.19 -3.71 13.11
C VAL A 32 -4.35 -3.56 14.62
N PHE A 33 -3.28 -3.28 15.33
CA PHE A 33 -3.32 -3.05 16.77
C PHE A 33 -3.70 -1.61 17.11
N THR A 34 -3.05 -0.64 16.48
CA THR A 34 -3.30 0.79 16.72
C THR A 34 -4.41 1.38 15.87
N GLY A 35 -4.74 0.74 14.77
CA GLY A 35 -5.69 1.24 13.77
C GLY A 35 -5.12 2.30 12.84
N ARG A 36 -3.84 2.60 12.92
CA ARG A 36 -3.21 3.57 12.03
C ARG A 36 -3.05 3.00 10.63
N SER A 37 -3.36 3.82 9.64
CA SER A 37 -3.16 3.46 8.24
C SER A 37 -2.35 4.52 7.51
N SER A 38 -1.58 4.08 6.55
CA SER A 38 -0.70 4.93 5.74
C SER A 38 -0.79 4.51 4.29
N VAL A 39 -0.73 5.47 3.40
CA VAL A 39 -0.69 5.24 1.96
C VAL A 39 0.41 6.06 1.32
N PHE A 40 0.97 5.53 0.24
CA PHE A 40 2.01 6.19 -0.52
C PHE A 40 1.94 5.74 -1.98
N GLU A 41 2.30 6.61 -2.90
CA GLU A 41 2.42 6.26 -4.30
C GLU A 41 3.68 6.87 -4.86
N THR A 42 4.44 6.09 -5.61
CA THR A 42 5.66 6.55 -6.26
C THR A 42 5.71 6.05 -7.70
N GLU A 43 6.43 6.76 -8.54
CA GLU A 43 6.70 6.37 -9.91
C GLU A 43 8.19 6.13 -10.08
N THR A 44 8.54 5.08 -10.84
CA THR A 44 9.92 4.78 -11.19
C THR A 44 10.03 4.61 -12.69
N GLU A 45 11.18 4.91 -13.26
CA GLU A 45 11.44 4.61 -14.66
C GLU A 45 11.50 3.09 -14.87
N LEU A 46 11.18 2.65 -16.10
CA LEU A 46 11.20 1.24 -16.44
C LEU A 46 12.59 0.60 -16.42
N MET A 47 13.63 1.41 -16.43
CA MET A 47 14.99 0.88 -16.45
C MET A 47 15.35 0.28 -15.10
N HIS A 48 15.97 -0.91 -15.14
CA HIS A 48 16.48 -1.58 -13.97
C HIS A 48 17.69 -0.82 -13.40
N ALA A 49 17.39 0.26 -12.69
CA ALA A 49 18.42 0.95 -11.90
C ALA A 49 18.41 0.35 -10.49
N PRO A 50 19.54 0.33 -9.78
CA PRO A 50 19.58 -0.15 -8.40
C PRO A 50 18.64 0.61 -7.46
N THR A 51 18.25 1.83 -7.85
CA THR A 51 17.39 2.73 -7.07
C THR A 51 15.90 2.57 -7.35
N THR A 52 15.50 1.68 -8.27
CA THR A 52 14.11 1.54 -8.71
C THR A 52 13.14 1.29 -7.56
N TYR A 53 13.55 0.54 -6.55
CA TYR A 53 12.70 0.17 -5.43
C TYR A 53 13.04 0.89 -4.12
N ASP A 54 13.84 1.95 -4.16
CA ASP A 54 14.29 2.63 -2.94
C ASP A 54 13.13 3.19 -2.10
N GLU A 55 12.13 3.79 -2.75
CA GLU A 55 10.98 4.33 -2.04
C GLU A 55 10.09 3.23 -1.45
N LEU A 56 9.96 2.12 -2.15
CA LEU A 56 9.27 0.94 -1.62
C LEU A 56 10.03 0.37 -0.41
N GLU A 57 11.35 0.25 -0.52
CA GLU A 57 12.18 -0.22 0.60
C GLU A 57 12.01 0.68 1.82
N ARG A 58 11.96 2.00 1.61
CA ARG A 58 11.76 2.97 2.68
C ARG A 58 10.41 2.78 3.37
N PHE A 59 9.36 2.59 2.61
CA PHE A 59 8.01 2.33 3.13
C PHE A 59 7.98 1.03 3.94
N ILE A 60 8.54 -0.04 3.38
CA ILE A 60 8.61 -1.35 4.04
C ILE A 60 9.43 -1.27 5.32
N SER A 61 10.56 -0.58 5.28
CA SER A 61 11.42 -0.42 6.45
C SER A 61 10.72 0.39 7.56
N ALA A 62 9.96 1.41 7.19
CA ALA A 62 9.25 2.26 8.14
C ALA A 62 8.12 1.51 8.86
N HIS A 63 7.41 0.63 8.17
CA HIS A 63 6.24 -0.06 8.72
C HIS A 63 6.54 -1.50 9.14
N ALA A 64 7.56 -2.11 8.59
CA ALA A 64 7.99 -3.49 8.85
C ALA A 64 6.81 -4.48 8.87
N PRO A 65 5.99 -4.56 7.81
CA PRO A 65 4.80 -5.38 7.83
C PRO A 65 5.14 -6.87 7.94
N SER A 66 4.43 -7.57 8.81
CA SER A 66 4.60 -9.02 8.95
C SER A 66 3.86 -9.81 7.89
N GLU A 67 2.87 -9.20 7.26
CA GLU A 67 2.09 -9.79 6.19
C GLU A 67 2.00 -8.79 5.04
N VAL A 68 2.31 -9.23 3.83
CA VAL A 68 2.35 -8.37 2.65
C VAL A 68 1.56 -9.00 1.52
N ILE A 69 0.68 -8.21 0.92
CA ILE A 69 -0.06 -8.58 -0.28
C ILE A 69 0.59 -7.84 -1.44
N ILE A 70 1.01 -8.58 -2.46
CA ILE A 70 1.61 -8.00 -3.66
C ILE A 70 0.70 -8.28 -4.84
N ILE A 71 0.27 -7.20 -5.48
CA ILE A 71 -0.58 -7.23 -6.66
C ILE A 71 0.24 -6.74 -7.84
N THR A 72 0.42 -7.61 -8.82
CA THR A 72 1.20 -7.31 -10.01
C THR A 72 0.43 -7.73 -11.26
N ASP A 73 0.76 -7.10 -12.38
CA ASP A 73 0.28 -7.48 -13.69
C ASP A 73 1.43 -7.36 -14.66
N ASN A 74 1.62 -8.40 -15.51
CA ASN A 74 2.71 -8.48 -16.48
C ASN A 74 4.11 -8.44 -15.85
N PHE A 75 4.25 -8.98 -14.65
CA PHE A 75 5.56 -9.17 -14.00
C PHE A 75 5.92 -10.66 -14.01
N SER A 76 7.15 -10.97 -14.37
CA SER A 76 7.64 -12.35 -14.29
C SER A 76 7.84 -12.74 -12.82
N GLN A 77 7.89 -14.05 -12.57
CA GLN A 77 8.16 -14.57 -11.24
C GLN A 77 9.51 -14.05 -10.71
N ARG A 78 10.52 -13.98 -11.56
CA ARG A 78 11.84 -13.49 -11.19
C ARG A 78 11.79 -12.00 -10.81
N GLU A 79 11.05 -11.18 -11.56
CA GLU A 79 10.88 -9.76 -11.25
C GLU A 79 10.22 -9.56 -9.89
N VAL A 80 9.22 -10.38 -9.55
CA VAL A 80 8.57 -10.34 -8.24
C VAL A 80 9.55 -10.77 -7.13
N GLU A 81 10.32 -11.81 -7.35
CA GLU A 81 11.33 -12.26 -6.38
C GLU A 81 12.42 -11.20 -6.15
N ASP A 82 12.88 -10.55 -7.20
CA ASP A 82 13.84 -9.46 -7.10
C ASP A 82 13.26 -8.29 -6.30
N LEU A 83 12.02 -7.93 -6.56
CA LEU A 83 11.30 -6.92 -5.80
C LEU A 83 11.24 -7.26 -4.31
N LEU A 84 10.86 -8.49 -3.97
CA LEU A 84 10.77 -8.94 -2.59
C LEU A 84 12.10 -8.80 -1.85
N ASN A 85 13.18 -9.11 -2.54
CA ASN A 85 14.52 -9.04 -1.97
C ASN A 85 15.01 -7.59 -1.86
N PHE A 86 14.90 -6.80 -2.92
CA PHE A 86 15.41 -5.43 -2.94
C PHE A 86 14.61 -4.50 -2.03
N ALA A 87 13.31 -4.71 -1.89
CA ALA A 87 12.49 -3.89 -1.02
C ALA A 87 12.53 -4.31 0.45
N GLY A 88 13.24 -5.41 0.78
CA GLY A 88 13.33 -5.90 2.14
C GLY A 88 12.10 -6.66 2.62
N ILE A 89 11.15 -6.95 1.74
CA ILE A 89 9.91 -7.66 2.08
C ILE A 89 10.23 -9.08 2.53
N ALA A 90 11.12 -9.76 1.81
CA ALA A 90 11.50 -11.13 2.14
C ALA A 90 12.11 -11.26 3.55
N THR A 91 12.69 -10.18 4.06
CA THR A 91 13.33 -10.15 5.38
C THR A 91 12.32 -9.95 6.51
N CYS A 92 11.34 -9.06 6.33
CA CYS A 92 10.42 -8.69 7.40
C CYS A 92 9.08 -9.44 7.38
N ALA A 93 8.61 -9.84 6.20
CA ALA A 93 7.30 -10.46 6.05
C ALA A 93 7.35 -11.96 6.35
N ARG A 94 6.48 -12.43 7.23
CA ARG A 94 6.28 -13.86 7.50
C ARG A 94 5.40 -14.51 6.45
N LEU A 95 4.49 -13.74 5.87
CA LEU A 95 3.53 -14.23 4.90
C LEU A 95 3.41 -13.22 3.76
N VAL A 96 3.58 -13.71 2.53
CA VAL A 96 3.47 -12.91 1.33
C VAL A 96 2.40 -13.54 0.43
N HIS A 97 1.38 -12.75 0.11
CA HIS A 97 0.34 -13.13 -0.84
C HIS A 97 0.65 -12.49 -2.19
N ARG A 98 0.76 -13.30 -3.23
CA ARG A 98 1.01 -12.83 -4.59
C ARG A 98 -0.28 -12.96 -5.39
N LEU A 99 -0.78 -11.86 -5.92
CA LEU A 99 -2.02 -11.79 -6.68
C LEU A 99 -1.78 -11.14 -8.03
N GLU A 100 -2.57 -11.53 -8.99
CA GLU A 100 -2.56 -10.96 -10.35
C GLU A 100 -3.89 -10.27 -10.64
N SER A 101 -3.91 -9.48 -11.71
CA SER A 101 -5.07 -8.68 -12.09
C SER A 101 -6.34 -9.49 -12.41
N GLY A 102 -6.19 -10.78 -12.73
CA GLY A 102 -7.35 -11.66 -12.97
C GLY A 102 -8.15 -12.04 -11.74
N ASN A 103 -7.64 -11.76 -10.53
CA ASN A 103 -8.34 -12.04 -9.29
C ASN A 103 -9.55 -11.12 -9.13
N ASP A 104 -10.71 -11.68 -8.74
CA ASP A 104 -11.96 -10.92 -8.64
C ASP A 104 -11.89 -9.78 -7.63
N ALA A 105 -11.27 -10.00 -6.48
CA ALA A 105 -11.12 -8.96 -5.46
C ALA A 105 -10.19 -7.84 -5.93
N VAL A 106 -9.17 -8.17 -6.71
CA VAL A 106 -8.29 -7.20 -7.34
C VAL A 106 -9.07 -6.34 -8.34
N GLN A 107 -9.90 -6.97 -9.19
CA GLN A 107 -10.73 -6.25 -10.15
C GLN A 107 -11.73 -5.32 -9.46
N ARG A 108 -12.33 -5.74 -8.36
CA ARG A 108 -13.23 -4.89 -7.56
C ARG A 108 -12.52 -3.67 -7.01
N ALA A 109 -11.29 -3.84 -6.52
CA ALA A 109 -10.52 -2.74 -5.94
C ALA A 109 -10.19 -1.62 -6.95
N LYS A 110 -10.25 -1.91 -8.24
CA LYS A 110 -10.06 -0.91 -9.31
C LYS A 110 -11.29 -0.04 -9.55
N LYS A 111 -12.46 -0.45 -9.09
CA LYS A 111 -13.73 0.24 -9.37
C LYS A 111 -13.96 1.35 -8.37
N GLN A 112 -14.17 2.57 -8.86
CA GLN A 112 -14.38 3.75 -8.01
C GLN A 112 -15.59 3.60 -7.10
N VAL A 113 -16.66 3.00 -7.60
CA VAL A 113 -17.88 2.77 -6.80
C VAL A 113 -17.56 1.88 -5.60
N TYR A 114 -16.81 0.82 -5.81
CA TYR A 114 -16.41 -0.08 -4.73
C TYR A 114 -15.45 0.60 -3.75
N GLN A 115 -14.52 1.40 -4.26
CA GLN A 115 -13.58 2.16 -3.42
C GLN A 115 -14.33 3.08 -2.46
N ARG A 116 -15.31 3.83 -2.97
CA ARG A 116 -16.14 4.72 -2.13
C ARG A 116 -16.95 3.95 -1.10
N GLU A 117 -17.51 2.82 -1.50
CA GLU A 117 -18.31 1.97 -0.62
C GLU A 117 -17.48 1.43 0.55
N ILE A 118 -16.30 0.86 0.26
CA ILE A 118 -15.44 0.29 1.31
C ILE A 118 -14.88 1.39 2.23
N MET A 119 -14.52 2.54 1.69
CA MET A 119 -14.03 3.66 2.47
C MET A 119 -15.11 4.26 3.36
N ALA A 120 -16.34 4.35 2.87
CA ALA A 120 -17.47 4.80 3.68
C ALA A 120 -17.75 3.83 4.84
N ARG A 121 -17.58 2.53 4.60
CA ARG A 121 -17.75 1.50 5.63
C ARG A 121 -16.73 1.62 6.76
N PHE A 122 -15.47 1.91 6.41
CA PHE A 122 -14.38 2.02 7.38
C PHE A 122 -14.32 3.38 8.05
N PHE A 123 -14.53 4.46 7.31
CA PHE A 123 -14.24 5.83 7.77
C PHE A 123 -15.49 6.70 7.90
N GLY A 124 -16.65 6.17 7.54
CA GLY A 124 -17.92 6.90 7.61
C GLY A 124 -18.26 7.63 6.32
N PRO A 125 -19.55 8.02 6.16
CA PRO A 125 -20.04 8.60 4.91
C PRO A 125 -19.46 9.98 4.60
N ALA A 126 -18.94 10.69 5.61
CA ALA A 126 -18.31 12.00 5.40
C ALA A 126 -17.07 11.93 4.52
N MET A 127 -16.38 10.80 4.49
CA MET A 127 -15.22 10.62 3.65
C MET A 127 -15.57 10.45 2.17
N GLY A 128 -16.81 10.10 1.87
CA GLY A 128 -17.34 10.06 0.51
C GLY A 128 -17.86 11.42 0.00
N SER A 129 -17.95 12.42 0.86
CA SER A 129 -18.40 13.75 0.46
C SER A 129 -17.23 14.62 -0.02
N VAL A 130 -17.55 15.68 -0.75
CA VAL A 130 -16.58 16.61 -1.35
C VAL A 130 -15.76 17.28 -0.25
N GLY A 131 -14.69 16.62 0.17
CA GLY A 131 -13.77 17.13 1.18
C GLY A 131 -12.32 16.80 0.80
N SER A 132 -11.39 17.34 1.54
CA SER A 132 -9.95 17.26 1.25
C SER A 132 -9.40 15.85 1.08
N GLY A 133 -10.00 14.84 1.71
CA GLY A 133 -9.56 13.46 1.61
C GLY A 133 -9.75 12.82 0.24
N LEU A 134 -10.88 13.12 -0.45
CA LEU A 134 -11.16 12.56 -1.77
C LEU A 134 -10.24 13.06 -2.87
N MET A 135 -9.75 14.29 -2.76
CA MET A 135 -8.86 14.86 -3.76
C MET A 135 -7.52 14.14 -3.78
N GLN A 136 -7.00 13.74 -2.63
CA GLN A 136 -5.76 12.97 -2.55
C GLN A 136 -5.93 11.58 -3.16
N PHE A 137 -7.05 10.92 -2.90
CA PHE A 137 -7.36 9.63 -3.53
C PHE A 137 -7.51 9.75 -5.04
N ALA A 138 -8.11 10.82 -5.53
CA ALA A 138 -8.29 11.04 -6.96
C ALA A 138 -6.95 11.20 -7.70
N THR A 139 -5.94 11.76 -7.04
CA THR A 139 -4.61 11.98 -7.63
C THR A 139 -3.65 10.81 -7.42
N HIS A 140 -4.01 9.84 -6.58
CA HIS A 140 -3.17 8.68 -6.25
C HIS A 140 -3.96 7.38 -6.50
N GLU A 141 -4.15 7.07 -7.77
CA GLU A 141 -4.99 5.96 -8.22
C GLU A 141 -4.54 4.61 -7.65
N PHE A 142 -3.25 4.32 -7.70
CA PHE A 142 -2.73 3.02 -7.31
C PHE A 142 -2.59 2.86 -5.80
N ALA A 143 -2.29 3.93 -5.09
CA ALA A 143 -2.37 3.93 -3.62
C ALA A 143 -3.80 3.69 -3.16
N THR A 144 -4.77 4.28 -3.84
CA THR A 144 -6.20 4.08 -3.56
C THR A 144 -6.62 2.63 -3.80
N GLN A 145 -6.17 2.04 -4.90
CA GLN A 145 -6.43 0.62 -5.20
C GLN A 145 -5.82 -0.30 -4.15
N ALA A 146 -4.56 -0.03 -3.76
CA ALA A 146 -3.88 -0.80 -2.74
C ALA A 146 -4.61 -0.71 -1.38
N LEU A 147 -5.02 0.48 -0.98
CA LEU A 147 -5.77 0.68 0.25
C LEU A 147 -7.13 -0.03 0.19
N THR A 148 -7.83 0.09 -0.91
CA THR A 148 -9.15 -0.54 -1.09
C THR A 148 -9.04 -2.06 -0.96
N TYR A 149 -8.04 -2.66 -1.60
CA TYR A 149 -7.81 -4.10 -1.47
C TYR A 149 -7.49 -4.47 -0.02
N LEU A 150 -6.63 -3.70 0.63
CA LEU A 150 -6.21 -3.97 2.01
C LEU A 150 -7.39 -3.84 2.98
N LEU A 151 -8.24 -2.84 2.82
CA LEU A 151 -9.45 -2.67 3.64
C LEU A 151 -10.41 -3.85 3.46
N ASN A 152 -10.60 -4.30 2.23
CA ASN A 152 -11.42 -5.48 1.95
C ASN A 152 -10.84 -6.72 2.62
N PHE A 153 -9.53 -6.90 2.54
CA PHE A 153 -8.82 -8.00 3.20
C PHE A 153 -9.04 -8.00 4.72
N VAL A 154 -8.90 -6.82 5.34
CA VAL A 154 -9.14 -6.66 6.79
C VAL A 154 -10.60 -6.95 7.12
N HIS A 155 -11.53 -6.47 6.31
CA HIS A 155 -12.96 -6.70 6.53
C HIS A 155 -13.31 -8.19 6.49
N GLU A 156 -12.74 -8.93 5.56
CA GLU A 156 -12.99 -10.37 5.43
C GLU A 156 -12.37 -11.20 6.55
N HIS A 157 -11.16 -10.82 6.98
CA HIS A 157 -10.42 -11.60 7.98
C HIS A 157 -10.71 -11.18 9.42
N ASN A 158 -10.95 -9.88 9.64
CA ASN A 158 -11.19 -9.32 10.97
C ASN A 158 -12.28 -8.25 10.92
N PRO A 159 -13.55 -8.62 10.71
CA PRO A 159 -14.62 -7.64 10.53
C PRO A 159 -14.83 -6.71 11.73
N HIS A 160 -14.40 -7.12 12.92
CA HIS A 160 -14.49 -6.28 14.12
C HIS A 160 -13.54 -5.06 14.07
N LEU A 161 -12.57 -5.05 13.18
CA LEU A 161 -11.65 -3.92 13.03
C LEU A 161 -12.21 -2.78 12.17
N VAL A 162 -13.34 -2.96 11.51
CA VAL A 162 -13.92 -1.98 10.58
C VAL A 162 -14.06 -0.59 11.21
N HIS A 163 -14.46 -0.52 12.47
CA HIS A 163 -14.64 0.76 13.16
C HIS A 163 -13.40 1.22 13.94
N ARG A 164 -12.30 0.49 13.86
CA ARG A 164 -11.08 0.78 14.60
C ARG A 164 -9.95 1.33 13.74
N ILE A 165 -10.11 1.29 12.42
CA ILE A 165 -9.11 1.79 11.50
C ILE A 165 -9.32 3.29 11.29
N ALA A 166 -8.30 4.08 11.54
CA ALA A 166 -8.32 5.52 11.35
C ALA A 166 -8.12 5.89 9.88
N GLU A 167 -8.57 7.07 9.50
CA GLU A 167 -8.35 7.60 8.16
C GLU A 167 -6.86 7.56 7.80
N PRO A 168 -6.53 7.19 6.55
CA PRO A 168 -5.14 7.02 6.17
C PRO A 168 -4.37 8.32 6.11
N ALA A 169 -3.12 8.29 6.57
CA ALA A 169 -2.17 9.34 6.37
C ALA A 169 -1.45 9.13 5.03
N PHE A 170 -1.41 10.16 4.19
CA PHE A 170 -0.65 10.11 2.95
C PHE A 170 0.80 10.45 3.23
N GLU A 171 1.69 9.49 3.00
CA GLU A 171 3.11 9.72 3.02
C GLU A 171 3.52 10.34 1.69
N ASN A 172 4.35 11.36 1.71
CA ASN A 172 4.72 12.08 0.50
C ASN A 172 6.23 12.30 0.45
N CYS A 173 6.85 11.73 -0.57
CA CYS A 173 8.28 11.88 -0.81
C CYS A 173 8.66 13.33 -1.13
N SER A 174 7.79 14.07 -1.82
CA SER A 174 8.06 15.47 -2.16
C SER A 174 8.12 16.36 -0.92
N ASP A 175 7.32 16.09 0.08
CA ASP A 175 7.35 16.84 1.34
C ASP A 175 8.69 16.62 2.07
N ARG A 176 9.22 15.41 2.04
CA ARG A 176 10.53 15.11 2.61
C ARG A 176 11.66 15.84 1.87
N MET A 177 11.57 15.93 0.56
CA MET A 177 12.55 16.65 -0.25
C MET A 177 12.49 18.15 0.02
N VAL A 178 11.31 18.73 0.17
CA VAL A 178 11.12 20.15 0.51
C VAL A 178 11.72 20.43 1.89
N LEU A 179 11.48 19.58 2.86
CA LEU A 179 12.05 19.73 4.21
C LEU A 179 13.59 19.63 4.18
N ALA A 180 14.15 18.71 3.40
CA ALA A 180 15.58 18.57 3.25
C ALA A 180 16.21 19.83 2.63
N ASN A 181 15.53 20.43 1.64
CA ASN A 181 15.98 21.68 1.01
C ASN A 181 15.94 22.87 1.97
N HIS A 182 14.95 22.92 2.86
CA HIS A 182 14.84 23.99 3.86
C HIS A 182 15.85 23.85 5.00
N SER A 183 16.39 22.68 5.22
CA SER A 183 17.41 22.47 6.25
C SER A 183 18.81 22.88 5.80
N LEU A 184 18.98 23.23 4.56
CA LEU A 184 20.23 23.75 4.01
C LEU A 184 20.27 25.27 4.07
#